data_3f0555bca1b5a83ee39f64dcd6e94f94
#
_entry.id   3f0555bca1b5a83ee39f64dcd6e94f94
#
_cell.length_a   1.000
_cell.length_b   1.000
_cell.length_c   1.000
_cell.angle_alpha   90.00
_cell.angle_beta   90.00
_cell.angle_gamma   90.00
#
_symmetry.space_group_name_H-M   'P 1'
#
loop_
_entity.id
_entity.type
_entity.pdbx_description
1 polymer ?
#
loop_
_entity_poly.entity_id
_entity_poly.type
_entity_poly.pdbx_seq_one_letter_code
_entity_poly.pdbx_strand_id
1 'polypeptide(L)'
;TGFLGYNVLPRLNKIYEVTKCGITLDDDIKANLAKEVPFLLVHYDVVLHACGKAHMVPKTEAEKQAFFDVNYQGTVNLCAALEKVGVPKALIFISTVAVYGCEFGNLVTEEHPLEGNTPYARSKIMAEEYLTEWCRNNNVKLGILRPSLLAGKHALGNLGAMVNGIKKGFYMNIA
;
A
#
# COMPACT_ATOMS: atom_id res chain seq x y z
N THR A 1 -8.42 8.19 4.45
CA THR A 1 -8.27 7.60 3.10
C THR A 1 -7.14 8.29 2.35
N GLY A 2 -6.12 7.55 1.92
CA GLY A 2 -4.95 8.08 1.21
C GLY A 2 -5.21 8.35 -0.28
N PHE A 3 -4.15 8.78 -1.02
CA PHE A 3 -4.22 9.14 -2.44
C PHE A 3 -4.86 8.08 -3.34
N LEU A 4 -4.45 6.81 -3.21
CA LEU A 4 -5.03 5.72 -4.00
C LEU A 4 -6.51 5.55 -3.69
N GLY A 5 -6.87 5.47 -2.40
CA GLY A 5 -8.26 5.34 -1.97
C GLY A 5 -9.14 6.46 -2.52
N TYR A 6 -8.70 7.71 -2.44
CA TYR A 6 -9.43 8.86 -2.99
C TYR A 6 -9.76 8.66 -4.49
N ASN A 7 -8.83 8.12 -5.26
CA ASN A 7 -9.01 7.96 -6.72
C ASN A 7 -9.82 6.70 -7.10
N VAL A 8 -9.78 5.62 -6.31
CA VAL A 8 -10.45 4.36 -6.66
C VAL A 8 -11.82 4.17 -6.02
N LEU A 9 -12.04 4.70 -4.82
CA LEU A 9 -13.31 4.56 -4.07
C LEU A 9 -14.56 4.97 -4.86
N PRO A 10 -14.57 6.09 -5.62
CA PRO A 10 -15.75 6.47 -6.40
C PRO A 10 -16.18 5.45 -7.46
N ARG A 11 -15.24 4.60 -7.90
CA ARG A 11 -15.52 3.50 -8.83
C ARG A 11 -15.93 2.24 -8.09
N LEU A 12 -15.22 1.90 -7.01
CA LEU A 12 -15.51 0.71 -6.20
C LEU A 12 -16.91 0.78 -5.59
N ASN A 13 -17.32 1.92 -5.05
CA ASN A 13 -18.64 2.14 -4.47
C ASN A 13 -19.81 1.99 -5.45
N LYS A 14 -19.55 1.97 -6.76
CA LYS A 14 -20.61 1.71 -7.77
C LYS A 14 -20.90 0.22 -7.94
N ILE A 15 -19.98 -0.66 -7.51
CA ILE A 15 -19.98 -2.08 -7.82
C ILE A 15 -20.02 -2.91 -6.52
N TYR A 16 -19.43 -2.39 -5.46
CA TYR A 16 -19.23 -3.08 -4.19
C TYR A 16 -19.77 -2.26 -3.02
N GLU A 17 -20.22 -2.94 -1.98
CA GLU A 17 -20.36 -2.36 -0.65
C GLU A 17 -18.95 -2.26 -0.03
N VAL A 18 -18.49 -1.02 0.21
CA VAL A 18 -17.09 -0.77 0.62
C VAL A 18 -17.07 -0.25 2.05
N THR A 19 -16.35 -0.94 2.93
CA THR A 19 -16.00 -0.48 4.27
C THR A 19 -14.56 0.02 4.28
N LYS A 20 -14.34 1.24 4.72
CA LYS A 20 -13.02 1.87 4.82
C LYS A 20 -12.44 1.69 6.22
N CYS A 21 -11.23 1.16 6.31
CA CYS A 21 -10.46 1.06 7.55
C CYS A 21 -9.24 1.98 7.46
N GLY A 22 -9.05 2.82 8.47
CA GLY A 22 -7.91 3.74 8.52
C GLY A 22 -7.95 4.70 9.71
N ILE A 23 -7.15 5.77 9.63
CA ILE A 23 -6.93 6.72 10.74
C ILE A 23 -7.66 8.05 10.57
N THR A 24 -8.38 8.26 9.48
CA THR A 24 -9.07 9.53 9.21
C THR A 24 -10.50 9.54 9.74
N LEU A 25 -11.07 10.72 9.90
CA LEU A 25 -12.44 10.87 10.41
C LEU A 25 -13.50 10.25 9.48
N ASP A 26 -13.18 10.19 8.18
CA ASP A 26 -14.07 9.66 7.13
C ASP A 26 -13.97 8.14 6.96
N ASP A 27 -13.11 7.46 7.72
CA ASP A 27 -13.00 6.00 7.69
C ASP A 27 -14.10 5.38 8.58
N ASP A 28 -14.74 4.31 8.10
CA ASP A 28 -15.84 3.64 8.76
C ASP A 28 -15.36 2.86 9.99
N ILE A 29 -14.16 2.29 9.89
CA ILE A 29 -13.43 1.65 10.99
C ILE A 29 -12.18 2.49 11.26
N LYS A 30 -12.13 3.11 12.44
CA LYS A 30 -11.00 3.92 12.87
C LYS A 30 -10.00 3.03 13.60
N ALA A 31 -8.87 2.74 12.96
CA ALA A 31 -7.80 1.96 13.54
C ALA A 31 -6.45 2.36 12.97
N ASN A 32 -5.44 2.44 13.84
CA ASN A 32 -4.05 2.58 13.45
C ASN A 32 -3.41 1.20 13.35
N LEU A 33 -3.40 0.64 12.14
CA LEU A 33 -2.85 -0.70 11.90
C LEU A 33 -1.40 -0.87 12.37
N ALA A 34 -0.61 0.20 12.42
CA ALA A 34 0.76 0.13 12.95
C ALA A 34 0.83 -0.15 14.46
N LYS A 35 -0.29 0.03 15.19
CA LYS A 35 -0.31 -0.01 16.65
C LYS A 35 -1.28 -1.03 17.23
N GLU A 36 -2.30 -1.42 16.44
CA GLU A 36 -3.40 -2.22 16.95
C GLU A 36 -3.99 -3.15 15.87
N VAL A 37 -4.58 -4.24 16.33
CA VAL A 37 -5.42 -5.11 15.51
C VAL A 37 -6.79 -4.46 15.41
N PRO A 38 -7.27 -4.09 14.21
CA PRO A 38 -8.56 -3.43 14.06
C PRO A 38 -9.71 -4.31 14.51
N PHE A 39 -10.73 -3.70 15.09
CA PHE A 39 -11.95 -4.41 15.43
C PHE A 39 -12.88 -4.41 14.19
N LEU A 40 -12.95 -5.56 13.54
CA LEU A 40 -13.83 -5.78 12.39
C LEU A 40 -15.16 -6.36 12.89
N LEU A 41 -16.27 -5.94 12.29
CA LEU A 41 -17.63 -6.34 12.72
C LEU A 41 -18.22 -7.46 11.88
N VAL A 42 -17.77 -7.59 10.64
CA VAL A 42 -18.34 -8.51 9.64
C VAL A 42 -17.25 -9.18 8.82
N HIS A 43 -17.61 -10.27 8.17
CA HIS A 43 -16.78 -10.90 7.15
C HIS A 43 -16.71 -10.03 5.89
N TYR A 44 -15.57 -10.03 5.22
CA TYR A 44 -15.33 -9.34 3.95
C TYR A 44 -14.95 -10.33 2.86
N ASP A 45 -15.61 -10.28 1.71
CA ASP A 45 -15.30 -11.18 0.58
C ASP A 45 -13.95 -10.87 -0.06
N VAL A 46 -13.60 -9.57 -0.18
CA VAL A 46 -12.36 -9.09 -0.80
C VAL A 46 -11.77 -7.97 0.04
N VAL A 47 -10.47 -8.00 0.22
CA VAL A 47 -9.72 -6.94 0.91
C VAL A 47 -8.76 -6.27 -0.06
N LEU A 48 -8.86 -4.93 -0.21
CA LEU A 48 -7.85 -4.11 -0.87
C LEU A 48 -6.97 -3.46 0.20
N HIS A 49 -5.79 -4.03 0.42
CA HIS A 49 -4.83 -3.50 1.39
C HIS A 49 -3.94 -2.43 0.76
N ALA A 50 -4.38 -1.18 0.85
CA ALA A 50 -3.71 0.00 0.31
C ALA A 50 -3.10 0.90 1.39
N CYS A 51 -3.12 0.47 2.65
CA CYS A 51 -2.43 1.18 3.74
C CYS A 51 -0.92 1.08 3.56
N GLY A 52 -0.22 2.18 3.73
CA GLY A 52 1.24 2.16 3.64
C GLY A 52 1.87 3.53 3.86
N LYS A 53 3.06 3.52 4.44
CA LYS A 53 3.96 4.67 4.56
C LYS A 53 4.90 4.67 3.35
N ALA A 54 4.95 5.79 2.64
CA ALA A 54 5.78 6.00 1.45
C ALA A 54 6.24 7.47 1.35
N HIS A 55 6.98 7.82 0.29
CA HIS A 55 7.31 9.20 -0.09
C HIS A 55 8.06 10.02 0.97
N MET A 56 8.86 9.37 1.81
CA MET A 56 9.72 10.05 2.77
C MET A 56 11.10 9.39 2.78
N VAL A 57 12.14 10.22 2.80
CA VAL A 57 13.52 9.76 3.06
C VAL A 57 13.74 9.83 4.56
N PRO A 58 13.88 8.69 5.26
CA PRO A 58 14.04 8.68 6.71
C PRO A 58 15.42 9.24 7.10
N LYS A 59 15.43 10.10 8.14
CA LYS A 59 16.63 10.73 8.67
C LYS A 59 17.06 10.13 10.02
N THR A 60 16.14 9.48 10.73
CA THR A 60 16.36 8.89 12.04
C THR A 60 15.99 7.40 12.04
N GLU A 61 16.50 6.64 13.01
CA GLU A 61 16.13 5.23 13.18
C GLU A 61 14.62 5.07 13.47
N ALA A 62 14.02 5.97 14.23
CA ALA A 62 12.59 5.97 14.47
C ALA A 62 11.77 6.16 13.18
N GLU A 63 12.24 7.01 12.27
CA GLU A 63 11.60 7.18 10.95
C GLU A 63 11.75 5.96 10.06
N LYS A 64 12.89 5.26 10.13
CA LYS A 64 13.10 3.97 9.45
C LYS A 64 12.18 2.90 10.01
N GLN A 65 12.12 2.77 11.33
CA GLN A 65 11.25 1.81 12.02
C GLN A 65 9.77 2.02 11.66
N ALA A 66 9.33 3.26 11.53
CA ALA A 66 7.95 3.58 11.17
C ALA A 66 7.51 3.02 9.79
N PHE A 67 8.44 2.70 8.88
CA PHE A 67 8.08 1.95 7.66
C PHE A 67 7.71 0.51 7.97
N PHE A 68 8.43 -0.14 8.86
CA PHE A 68 8.14 -1.52 9.26
C PHE A 68 6.87 -1.60 10.10
N ASP A 69 6.65 -0.64 11.00
CA ASP A 69 5.45 -0.59 11.83
C ASP A 69 4.19 -0.44 10.96
N VAL A 70 4.22 0.45 9.95
CA VAL A 70 3.05 0.69 9.11
C VAL A 70 2.89 -0.38 8.04
N ASN A 71 3.97 -0.70 7.28
CA ASN A 71 3.85 -1.53 6.09
C ASN A 71 3.86 -3.03 6.40
N TYR A 72 4.64 -3.46 7.40
CA TYR A 72 4.73 -4.86 7.78
C TYR A 72 3.84 -5.19 8.97
N GLN A 73 4.06 -4.57 10.13
CA GLN A 73 3.26 -4.86 11.32
C GLN A 73 1.77 -4.54 11.09
N GLY A 74 1.48 -3.45 10.38
CA GLY A 74 0.11 -3.10 9.99
C GLY A 74 -0.55 -4.17 9.12
N THR A 75 0.21 -4.83 8.24
CA THR A 75 -0.28 -5.97 7.46
C THR A 75 -0.57 -7.18 8.33
N VAL A 76 0.32 -7.49 9.28
CA VAL A 76 0.12 -8.58 10.26
C VAL A 76 -1.13 -8.32 11.10
N ASN A 77 -1.31 -7.11 11.61
CA ASN A 77 -2.46 -6.73 12.41
C ASN A 77 -3.79 -6.82 11.63
N LEU A 78 -3.78 -6.44 10.35
CA LEU A 78 -4.94 -6.60 9.46
C LEU A 78 -5.30 -8.08 9.30
N CYS A 79 -4.34 -8.94 9.01
CA CYS A 79 -4.56 -10.38 8.87
C CYS A 79 -5.12 -11.00 10.17
N ALA A 80 -4.57 -10.65 11.33
CA ALA A 80 -5.06 -11.08 12.63
C ALA A 80 -6.51 -10.64 12.92
N ALA A 81 -6.93 -9.49 12.39
CA ALA A 81 -8.32 -9.06 12.49
C ALA A 81 -9.24 -9.85 11.56
N LEU A 82 -8.79 -10.14 10.34
CA LEU A 82 -9.55 -10.92 9.36
C LEU A 82 -9.79 -12.36 9.85
N GLU A 83 -8.83 -12.98 10.52
CA GLU A 83 -8.99 -14.31 11.11
C GLU A 83 -10.14 -14.38 12.11
N LYS A 84 -10.41 -13.29 12.85
CA LYS A 84 -11.47 -13.24 13.87
C LYS A 84 -12.88 -13.20 13.29
N VAL A 85 -13.04 -12.64 12.08
CA VAL A 85 -14.37 -12.48 11.43
C VAL A 85 -14.54 -13.40 10.22
N GLY A 86 -13.53 -14.21 9.92
CA GLY A 86 -13.44 -15.07 8.74
C GLY A 86 -12.57 -14.45 7.65
N VAL A 87 -11.66 -15.27 7.11
CA VAL A 87 -10.71 -14.84 6.08
C VAL A 87 -11.41 -14.55 4.75
N PRO A 88 -10.96 -13.54 3.98
CA PRO A 88 -11.57 -13.19 2.71
C PRO A 88 -11.31 -14.24 1.62
N LYS A 89 -12.10 -14.22 0.55
CA LYS A 89 -11.85 -15.02 -0.66
C LYS A 89 -10.60 -14.55 -1.40
N ALA A 90 -10.34 -13.24 -1.37
CA ALA A 90 -9.18 -12.63 -2.03
C ALA A 90 -8.65 -11.43 -1.24
N LEU A 91 -7.32 -11.24 -1.29
CA LEU A 91 -6.63 -10.07 -0.77
C LEU A 91 -5.76 -9.48 -1.87
N ILE A 92 -5.92 -8.18 -2.11
CA ILE A 92 -5.11 -7.43 -3.06
C ILE A 92 -4.21 -6.49 -2.26
N PHE A 93 -2.90 -6.66 -2.41
CA PHE A 93 -1.90 -5.85 -1.71
C PHE A 93 -1.26 -4.84 -2.66
N ILE A 94 -1.23 -3.58 -2.25
CA ILE A 94 -0.53 -2.53 -2.98
C ILE A 94 0.91 -2.47 -2.48
N SER A 95 1.81 -3.05 -3.27
CA SER A 95 3.25 -2.98 -3.08
C SER A 95 3.88 -1.86 -3.93
N THR A 96 5.06 -2.07 -4.49
CA THR A 96 5.83 -1.07 -5.25
C THR A 96 6.91 -1.73 -6.10
N VAL A 97 7.29 -1.14 -7.23
CA VAL A 97 8.49 -1.57 -7.98
C VAL A 97 9.80 -1.36 -7.20
N ALA A 98 9.80 -0.54 -6.15
CA ALA A 98 10.98 -0.33 -5.30
C ALA A 98 11.48 -1.63 -4.64
N VAL A 99 10.63 -2.67 -4.55
CA VAL A 99 11.02 -3.99 -4.03
C VAL A 99 12.09 -4.67 -4.87
N TYR A 100 12.19 -4.35 -6.16
CA TYR A 100 13.21 -4.91 -7.04
C TYR A 100 14.61 -4.32 -6.81
N GLY A 101 14.72 -3.12 -6.23
CA GLY A 101 16.01 -2.48 -5.96
C GLY A 101 16.74 -1.93 -7.21
N CYS A 102 16.12 -1.98 -8.38
CA CYS A 102 16.70 -1.53 -9.64
C CYS A 102 16.50 -0.01 -9.81
N GLU A 103 17.59 0.73 -10.10
CA GLU A 103 17.51 2.12 -10.55
C GLU A 103 17.06 2.21 -12.01
N PHE A 104 17.49 1.24 -12.82
CA PHE A 104 17.13 1.09 -14.23
C PHE A 104 16.69 -0.37 -14.45
N GLY A 105 15.60 -0.56 -15.18
CA GLY A 105 15.10 -1.89 -15.51
C GLY A 105 14.77 -2.02 -16.99
N ASN A 106 15.15 -3.16 -17.59
CA ASN A 106 14.70 -3.55 -18.91
C ASN A 106 13.97 -4.88 -18.80
N LEU A 107 12.71 -4.90 -19.20
CA LEU A 107 11.86 -6.10 -19.17
C LEU A 107 11.81 -6.78 -17.78
N VAL A 108 11.71 -5.97 -16.71
CA VAL A 108 11.57 -6.49 -15.34
C VAL A 108 10.21 -7.17 -15.22
N THR A 109 10.21 -8.47 -14.90
CA THR A 109 9.01 -9.27 -14.67
C THR A 109 8.70 -9.39 -13.18
N GLU A 110 7.56 -9.96 -12.84
CA GLU A 110 7.15 -10.21 -11.46
C GLU A 110 8.05 -11.21 -10.73
N GLU A 111 8.79 -12.05 -11.47
CA GLU A 111 9.73 -13.05 -10.95
C GLU A 111 11.14 -12.49 -10.69
N HIS A 112 11.37 -11.22 -11.02
CA HIS A 112 12.66 -10.58 -10.77
C HIS A 112 12.98 -10.60 -9.27
N PRO A 113 14.25 -10.84 -8.85
CA PRO A 113 14.64 -10.87 -7.45
C PRO A 113 14.26 -9.60 -6.71
N LEU A 114 13.84 -9.74 -5.44
CA LEU A 114 13.46 -8.64 -4.58
C LEU A 114 14.68 -8.15 -3.78
N GLU A 115 15.44 -7.22 -4.34
CA GLU A 115 16.71 -6.73 -3.80
C GLU A 115 16.63 -5.31 -3.23
N GLY A 116 15.41 -4.80 -3.08
CA GLY A 116 15.18 -3.45 -2.53
C GLY A 116 15.76 -3.31 -1.13
N ASN A 117 16.71 -2.37 -0.93
CA ASN A 117 17.49 -2.21 0.29
C ASN A 117 17.06 -1.00 1.14
N THR A 118 16.19 -0.13 0.64
CA THR A 118 15.67 0.99 1.42
C THR A 118 14.70 0.50 2.51
N PRO A 119 14.54 1.21 3.65
CA PRO A 119 13.56 0.84 4.68
C PRO A 119 12.14 0.66 4.12
N TYR A 120 11.75 1.50 3.16
CA TYR A 120 10.48 1.38 2.46
C TYR A 120 10.39 0.07 1.67
N ALA A 121 11.35 -0.20 0.79
CA ALA A 121 11.35 -1.41 -0.02
C ALA A 121 11.37 -2.67 0.85
N ARG A 122 12.25 -2.73 1.85
CA ARG A 122 12.36 -3.87 2.78
C ARG A 122 11.07 -4.11 3.55
N SER A 123 10.42 -3.06 4.04
CA SER A 123 9.14 -3.21 4.75
C SER A 123 8.03 -3.75 3.84
N LYS A 124 8.05 -3.40 2.54
CA LYS A 124 7.11 -3.95 1.54
C LYS A 124 7.44 -5.39 1.18
N ILE A 125 8.72 -5.75 1.00
CA ILE A 125 9.16 -7.13 0.77
C ILE A 125 8.69 -8.03 1.92
N MET A 126 8.95 -7.66 3.16
CA MET A 126 8.51 -8.41 4.34
C MET A 126 6.99 -8.59 4.38
N ALA A 127 6.23 -7.57 3.98
CA ALA A 127 4.77 -7.68 3.91
C ALA A 127 4.30 -8.61 2.78
N GLU A 128 4.96 -8.61 1.61
CA GLU A 128 4.68 -9.54 0.52
C GLU A 128 4.95 -11.00 0.93
N GLU A 129 6.10 -11.25 1.55
CA GLU A 129 6.48 -12.58 2.06
C GLU A 129 5.47 -13.10 3.08
N TYR A 130 5.14 -12.27 4.08
CA TYR A 130 4.13 -12.61 5.07
C TYR A 130 2.77 -12.91 4.46
N LEU A 131 2.27 -12.06 3.55
CA LEU A 131 0.99 -12.25 2.89
C LEU A 131 0.98 -13.50 2.00
N THR A 132 2.09 -13.80 1.32
CA THR A 132 2.21 -15.00 0.49
C THR A 132 2.04 -16.27 1.34
N GLU A 133 2.68 -16.32 2.49
CA GLU A 133 2.54 -17.44 3.42
C GLU A 133 1.15 -17.48 4.07
N TRP A 134 0.68 -16.35 4.59
CA TRP A 134 -0.61 -16.23 5.25
C TRP A 134 -1.77 -16.61 4.32
N CYS A 135 -1.78 -16.09 3.10
CA CYS A 135 -2.82 -16.38 2.12
C CYS A 135 -2.81 -17.86 1.68
N ARG A 136 -1.62 -18.45 1.50
CA ARG A 136 -1.47 -19.88 1.21
C ARG A 136 -2.06 -20.74 2.32
N ASN A 137 -1.73 -20.44 3.59
CA ASN A 137 -2.16 -21.19 4.75
C ASN A 137 -3.68 -21.10 5.00
N ASN A 138 -4.30 -19.99 4.58
CA ASN A 138 -5.72 -19.71 4.76
C ASN A 138 -6.55 -19.93 3.49
N ASN A 139 -5.96 -20.43 2.40
CA ASN A 139 -6.62 -20.62 1.10
C ASN A 139 -7.25 -19.31 0.54
N VAL A 140 -6.58 -18.18 0.73
CA VAL A 140 -6.97 -16.87 0.23
C VAL A 140 -6.25 -16.60 -1.10
N LYS A 141 -6.96 -16.10 -2.12
CA LYS A 141 -6.33 -15.67 -3.36
C LYS A 141 -5.58 -14.37 -3.14
N LEU A 142 -4.27 -14.36 -3.36
CA LEU A 142 -3.42 -13.17 -3.23
C LEU A 142 -3.15 -12.53 -4.58
N GLY A 143 -3.39 -11.21 -4.68
CA GLY A 143 -2.92 -10.36 -5.76
C GLY A 143 -1.94 -9.32 -5.22
N ILE A 144 -0.71 -9.28 -5.71
CA ILE A 144 0.28 -8.27 -5.36
C ILE A 144 0.43 -7.31 -6.54
N LEU A 145 0.16 -6.04 -6.32
CA LEU A 145 0.36 -5.00 -7.32
C LEU A 145 1.62 -4.19 -6.97
N ARG A 146 2.59 -4.15 -7.89
CA ARG A 146 3.85 -3.40 -7.74
C ARG A 146 3.86 -2.20 -8.69
N PRO A 147 3.09 -1.13 -8.40
CA PRO A 147 3.04 0.04 -9.26
C PRO A 147 4.37 0.81 -9.22
N SER A 148 4.75 1.40 -10.36
CA SER A 148 5.90 2.31 -10.47
C SER A 148 5.53 3.71 -9.99
N LEU A 149 4.58 4.37 -10.65
CA LEU A 149 4.10 5.69 -10.32
C LEU A 149 2.57 5.71 -10.41
N LEU A 150 1.93 6.11 -9.33
CA LEU A 150 0.49 6.30 -9.31
C LEU A 150 0.15 7.73 -9.75
N ALA A 151 -0.55 7.86 -10.86
CA ALA A 151 -1.08 9.12 -11.35
C ALA A 151 -2.59 9.22 -11.07
N GLY A 152 -3.07 10.42 -10.75
CA GLY A 152 -4.48 10.64 -10.48
C GLY A 152 -4.77 12.08 -10.04
N LYS A 153 -6.03 12.35 -9.68
CA LYS A 153 -6.42 13.64 -9.10
C LYS A 153 -5.71 13.84 -7.76
N HIS A 154 -5.26 15.07 -7.52
CA HIS A 154 -4.53 15.46 -6.30
C HIS A 154 -3.24 14.64 -6.08
N ALA A 155 -2.49 14.39 -7.18
CA ALA A 155 -1.19 13.72 -7.08
C ALA A 155 -0.27 14.43 -6.09
N LEU A 156 0.37 13.65 -5.23
CA LEU A 156 1.33 14.10 -4.22
C LEU A 156 2.78 13.84 -4.70
N GLY A 157 3.74 14.39 -3.95
CA GLY A 157 5.17 14.18 -4.22
C GLY A 157 5.63 14.78 -5.54
N ASN A 158 6.64 14.16 -6.16
CA ASN A 158 7.32 14.69 -7.34
C ASN A 158 6.37 14.89 -8.55
N LEU A 159 5.42 13.98 -8.77
CA LEU A 159 4.45 14.13 -9.85
C LEU A 159 3.55 15.35 -9.64
N GLY A 160 3.05 15.56 -8.43
CA GLY A 160 2.25 16.73 -8.09
C GLY A 160 3.04 18.04 -8.23
N ALA A 161 4.29 18.05 -7.78
CA ALA A 161 5.19 19.20 -7.92
C ALA A 161 5.46 19.52 -9.40
N MET A 162 5.74 18.50 -10.22
CA MET A 162 5.96 18.62 -11.66
C MET A 162 4.70 19.18 -12.37
N VAL A 163 3.54 18.61 -12.12
CA VAL A 163 2.27 19.09 -12.73
C VAL A 163 1.98 20.54 -12.33
N ASN A 164 2.21 20.89 -11.06
CA ASN A 164 2.02 22.27 -10.59
C ASN A 164 3.06 23.22 -11.20
N GLY A 165 4.29 22.79 -11.39
CA GLY A 165 5.33 23.55 -12.07
C GLY A 165 4.94 23.85 -13.52
N ILE A 166 4.51 22.83 -14.24
CA ILE A 166 4.03 22.98 -15.64
C ILE A 166 2.86 23.97 -15.72
N LYS A 167 1.86 23.83 -14.85
CA LYS A 167 0.70 24.73 -14.80
C LYS A 167 1.08 26.18 -14.50
N LYS A 168 2.16 26.41 -13.78
CA LYS A 168 2.68 27.75 -13.45
C LYS A 168 3.69 28.29 -14.48
N GLY A 169 3.94 27.56 -15.56
CA GLY A 169 4.91 27.94 -16.60
C GLY A 169 6.38 27.70 -16.22
N PHE A 170 6.65 27.00 -15.11
CA PHE A 170 8.02 26.68 -14.66
C PHE A 170 8.48 25.31 -15.21
N TYR A 171 8.27 25.04 -16.48
CA TYR A 171 8.78 23.84 -17.11
C TYR A 171 10.11 24.17 -17.83
N MET A 172 11.18 23.50 -17.41
CA MET A 172 12.44 23.50 -18.16
C MET A 172 12.58 22.16 -18.87
N ASN A 173 12.69 22.19 -20.19
CA ASN A 173 13.08 21.03 -20.97
C ASN A 173 14.56 20.80 -20.77
N ILE A 174 14.93 19.75 -20.04
CA ILE A 174 16.32 19.32 -19.90
C ILE A 174 16.50 18.21 -20.94
N ALA A 175 16.98 18.62 -22.13
CA ALA A 175 17.37 17.68 -23.18
C ALA A 175 18.73 17.09 -22.87
#